data_4282d8bed86a5a3c4d7eebf145f23d12
#
_entry.id   4282d8bed86a5a3c4d7eebf145f23d12
#
_cell.length_a   1.000
_cell.length_b   1.000
_cell.length_c   1.000
_cell.angle_alpha   90.00
_cell.angle_beta   90.00
_cell.angle_gamma   90.00
#
_symmetry.space_group_name_H-M   'P 1'
#
loop_
_entity.id
_entity.type
_entity.pdbx_description
1 polymer ?
#
loop_
_entity_poly.entity_id
_entity_poly.type
_entity_poly.pdbx_seq_one_letter_code
_entity_poly.pdbx_strand_id
1 'polypeptide(L)'
;MSRPLRLVCASANPDKVAEIAAILGDAVELLPRPAEVPDVVEDADTLEGNARLKATAICAATGLAAVADDTGLEVLALGGAPGVFAARYAGEDCTYADNRHKLLRELGDTADRRARFRTVAMVCWPDGSELAVDGVCPGTISDAERGARGFGYDPVFVPDEGDGRTFAEMSDAEKNAVSHRGQAFRNLLAALRE
;
A
#
# COMPACT_ATOMS: atom_id res chain seq x y z
N MET A 1 24.58 3.99 20.66
CA MET A 1 23.37 3.97 19.80
C MET A 1 23.64 3.03 18.64
N SER A 2 22.86 1.97 18.47
CA SER A 2 22.98 1.11 17.30
C SER A 2 22.64 1.92 16.03
N ARG A 3 23.35 1.67 14.93
CA ARG A 3 23.01 2.28 13.64
C ARG A 3 21.58 1.87 13.25
N PRO A 4 20.78 2.78 12.67
CA PRO A 4 19.47 2.41 12.16
C PRO A 4 19.62 1.32 11.10
N LEU A 5 18.63 0.43 11.02
CA LEU A 5 18.54 -0.58 9.97
C LEU A 5 18.42 0.15 8.61
N ARG A 6 19.20 -0.28 7.62
CA ARG A 6 19.19 0.30 6.27
C ARG A 6 18.37 -0.61 5.35
N LEU A 7 17.33 -0.07 4.74
CA LEU A 7 16.49 -0.77 3.77
C LEU A 7 16.39 0.04 2.48
N VAL A 8 16.55 -0.61 1.33
CA VAL A 8 16.29 0.02 0.03
C VAL A 8 14.79 -0.07 -0.26
N CYS A 9 14.15 1.07 -0.54
CA CYS A 9 12.75 1.09 -0.93
C CYS A 9 12.59 0.51 -2.34
N ALA A 10 11.75 -0.50 -2.51
CA ALA A 10 11.51 -1.10 -3.81
C ALA A 10 10.35 -0.44 -4.59
N SER A 11 9.59 0.45 -3.95
CA SER A 11 8.48 1.14 -4.60
C SER A 11 8.98 2.21 -5.58
N ALA A 12 8.40 2.24 -6.78
CA ALA A 12 8.56 3.33 -7.75
C ALA A 12 7.49 4.43 -7.60
N ASN A 13 6.46 4.19 -6.78
CA ASN A 13 5.38 5.14 -6.55
C ASN A 13 5.77 6.18 -5.49
N PRO A 14 5.91 7.47 -5.85
CA PRO A 14 6.37 8.51 -4.93
C PRO A 14 5.44 8.73 -3.74
N ASP A 15 4.12 8.56 -3.93
CA ASP A 15 3.14 8.73 -2.86
C ASP A 15 3.31 7.62 -1.80
N LYS A 16 3.50 6.37 -2.23
CA LYS A 16 3.82 5.26 -1.33
C LYS A 16 5.13 5.49 -0.59
N VAL A 17 6.18 5.92 -1.30
CA VAL A 17 7.50 6.17 -0.70
C VAL A 17 7.40 7.22 0.39
N ALA A 18 6.66 8.31 0.17
CA ALA A 18 6.46 9.36 1.15
C ALA A 18 5.74 8.84 2.42
N GLU A 19 4.66 8.07 2.27
CA GLU A 19 3.97 7.45 3.41
C GLU A 19 4.88 6.48 4.18
N ILE A 20 5.59 5.59 3.47
CA ILE A 20 6.51 4.62 4.08
C ILE A 20 7.60 5.33 4.88
N ALA A 21 8.23 6.34 4.29
CA ALA A 21 9.27 7.12 4.96
C ALA A 21 8.74 7.81 6.23
N ALA A 22 7.54 8.40 6.16
CA ALA A 22 6.91 9.04 7.31
C ALA A 22 6.58 8.06 8.45
N ILE A 23 6.16 6.82 8.11
CA ILE A 23 5.80 5.80 9.11
C ILE A 23 7.06 5.19 9.74
N LEU A 24 8.08 4.89 8.95
CA LEU A 24 9.34 4.30 9.43
C LEU A 24 10.17 5.29 10.27
N GLY A 25 10.11 6.58 9.95
CA GLY A 25 10.80 7.64 10.67
C GLY A 25 12.30 7.34 10.86
N ASP A 26 12.84 7.71 12.02
CA ASP A 26 14.26 7.51 12.35
C ASP A 26 14.63 6.06 12.71
N ALA A 27 13.65 5.15 12.76
CA ALA A 27 13.91 3.74 13.10
C ALA A 27 14.62 2.99 11.96
N VAL A 28 14.44 3.44 10.72
CA VAL A 28 15.00 2.85 9.51
C VAL A 28 15.58 3.94 8.61
N GLU A 29 16.81 3.76 8.15
CA GLU A 29 17.37 4.55 7.06
C GLU A 29 16.82 4.01 5.74
N LEU A 30 15.75 4.64 5.23
CA LEU A 30 15.13 4.25 3.96
C LEU A 30 15.93 4.83 2.78
N LEU A 31 16.62 3.95 2.05
CA LEU A 31 17.37 4.32 0.86
C LEU A 31 16.47 4.36 -0.37
N PRO A 32 16.72 5.28 -1.32
CA PRO A 32 15.92 5.36 -2.52
C PRO A 32 16.13 4.13 -3.42
N ARG A 33 15.11 3.79 -4.20
CA ARG A 33 15.21 2.79 -5.26
C ARG A 33 16.22 3.25 -6.32
N PRO A 34 17.15 2.38 -6.75
CA PRO A 34 18.07 2.72 -7.83
C PRO A 34 17.31 2.96 -9.15
N ALA A 35 17.61 4.08 -9.81
CA ALA A 35 16.91 4.47 -11.04
C ALA A 35 17.19 3.55 -12.24
N GLU A 36 18.33 2.87 -12.22
CA GLU A 36 18.77 1.94 -13.27
C GLU A 36 18.07 0.57 -13.21
N VAL A 37 17.41 0.25 -12.11
CA VAL A 37 16.66 -1.01 -11.99
C VAL A 37 15.30 -0.84 -12.68
N PRO A 38 14.98 -1.66 -13.71
CA PRO A 38 13.71 -1.57 -14.41
C PRO A 38 12.53 -1.90 -13.48
N ASP A 39 11.34 -1.46 -13.85
CA ASP A 39 10.14 -1.80 -13.11
C ASP A 39 9.91 -3.31 -13.13
N VAL A 40 9.55 -3.82 -11.96
CA VAL A 40 9.26 -5.24 -11.78
C VAL A 40 7.85 -5.53 -12.27
N VAL A 41 7.71 -6.58 -13.09
CA VAL A 41 6.39 -7.06 -13.51
C VAL A 41 5.69 -7.67 -12.30
N GLU A 42 4.54 -7.09 -11.93
CA GLU A 42 3.70 -7.55 -10.82
C GLU A 42 2.63 -8.50 -11.35
N ASP A 43 3.04 -9.74 -11.65
CA ASP A 43 2.20 -10.78 -12.24
C ASP A 43 1.76 -11.89 -11.25
N ALA A 44 2.06 -11.73 -9.99
CA ALA A 44 1.60 -12.65 -8.97
C ALA A 44 0.10 -12.45 -8.64
N ASP A 45 -0.58 -13.55 -8.31
CA ASP A 45 -2.00 -13.56 -7.95
C ASP A 45 -2.29 -13.05 -6.54
N THR A 46 -1.25 -12.67 -5.78
CA THR A 46 -1.36 -12.24 -4.38
C THR A 46 -0.53 -11.01 -4.08
N LEU A 47 -0.98 -10.20 -3.11
CA LEU A 47 -0.23 -9.03 -2.63
C LEU A 47 1.15 -9.43 -2.08
N GLU A 48 1.22 -10.54 -1.36
CA GLU A 48 2.48 -11.07 -0.85
C GLU A 48 3.44 -11.45 -1.99
N GLY A 49 2.93 -12.10 -3.03
CA GLY A 49 3.71 -12.45 -4.22
C GLY A 49 4.29 -11.21 -4.92
N ASN A 50 3.47 -10.20 -5.17
CA ASN A 50 3.92 -8.96 -5.80
C ASN A 50 4.91 -8.18 -4.91
N ALA A 51 4.68 -8.10 -3.60
CA ALA A 51 5.62 -7.49 -2.68
C ALA A 51 6.97 -8.23 -2.68
N ARG A 52 6.95 -9.58 -2.70
CA ARG A 52 8.15 -10.42 -2.80
C ARG A 52 8.91 -10.17 -4.09
N LEU A 53 8.25 -10.16 -5.25
CA LEU A 53 8.88 -9.89 -6.54
C LEU A 53 9.65 -8.57 -6.52
N LYS A 54 9.02 -7.50 -6.02
CA LYS A 54 9.65 -6.17 -5.91
C LYS A 54 10.83 -6.16 -4.95
N ALA A 55 10.67 -6.68 -3.73
CA ALA A 55 11.71 -6.66 -2.73
C ALA A 55 12.93 -7.51 -3.15
N THR A 56 12.69 -8.70 -3.70
CA THR A 56 13.75 -9.61 -4.17
C THR A 56 14.54 -8.98 -5.31
N ALA A 57 13.88 -8.36 -6.29
CA ALA A 57 14.55 -7.74 -7.42
C ALA A 57 15.49 -6.60 -6.98
N ILE A 58 15.04 -5.74 -6.07
CA ILE A 58 15.85 -4.63 -5.55
C ILE A 58 16.98 -5.16 -4.64
N CYS A 59 16.69 -6.15 -3.79
CA CYS A 59 17.72 -6.80 -2.97
C CYS A 59 18.83 -7.42 -3.82
N ALA A 60 18.46 -8.14 -4.87
CA ALA A 60 19.44 -8.75 -5.80
C ALA A 60 20.27 -7.69 -6.55
N ALA A 61 19.64 -6.60 -6.99
CA ALA A 61 20.32 -5.54 -7.74
C ALA A 61 21.27 -4.73 -6.87
N THR A 62 20.98 -4.55 -5.60
CA THR A 62 21.76 -3.68 -4.69
C THR A 62 22.69 -4.41 -3.76
N GLY A 63 22.47 -5.71 -3.52
CA GLY A 63 23.15 -6.47 -2.47
C GLY A 63 22.81 -6.01 -1.05
N LEU A 64 21.76 -5.23 -0.89
CA LEU A 64 21.29 -4.71 0.41
C LEU A 64 19.87 -5.24 0.71
N ALA A 65 19.49 -5.24 1.98
CA ALA A 65 18.11 -5.54 2.35
C ALA A 65 17.16 -4.54 1.70
N ALA A 66 16.06 -5.04 1.13
CA ALA A 66 15.08 -4.24 0.43
C ALA A 66 13.69 -4.43 1.03
N VAL A 67 12.92 -3.34 1.06
CA VAL A 67 11.53 -3.33 1.53
C VAL A 67 10.59 -2.96 0.39
N ALA A 68 9.52 -3.74 0.23
CA ALA A 68 8.44 -3.47 -0.70
C ALA A 68 7.09 -3.52 0.01
N ASP A 69 6.10 -2.87 -0.58
CA ASP A 69 4.69 -3.10 -0.25
C ASP A 69 3.88 -3.47 -1.49
N ASP A 70 2.82 -4.23 -1.28
CA ASP A 70 1.74 -4.32 -2.24
C ASP A 70 0.40 -4.11 -1.54
N THR A 71 -0.54 -3.46 -2.25
CA THR A 71 -1.80 -3.01 -1.65
C THR A 71 -2.97 -3.34 -2.55
N GLY A 72 -3.99 -3.94 -1.97
CA GLY A 72 -5.28 -4.19 -2.60
C GLY A 72 -6.44 -3.50 -1.89
N LEU A 73 -7.48 -3.24 -2.65
CA LEU A 73 -8.79 -2.81 -2.14
C LEU A 73 -9.80 -3.91 -2.44
N GLU A 74 -10.39 -4.48 -1.42
CA GLU A 74 -11.40 -5.53 -1.56
C GLU A 74 -12.78 -4.97 -1.23
N VAL A 75 -13.72 -5.03 -2.17
CA VAL A 75 -15.09 -4.56 -1.99
C VAL A 75 -16.04 -5.75 -2.01
N LEU A 76 -16.78 -5.95 -0.92
CA LEU A 76 -17.58 -7.17 -0.71
C LEU A 76 -18.63 -7.37 -1.79
N ALA A 77 -19.37 -6.32 -2.12
CA ALA A 77 -20.42 -6.37 -3.13
C ALA A 77 -19.91 -6.66 -4.55
N LEU A 78 -18.60 -6.48 -4.79
CA LEU A 78 -17.95 -6.78 -6.06
C LEU A 78 -17.14 -8.10 -6.00
N GLY A 79 -17.46 -8.98 -5.04
CA GLY A 79 -16.78 -10.27 -4.89
C GLY A 79 -15.28 -10.15 -4.54
N GLY A 80 -14.88 -9.03 -3.91
CA GLY A 80 -13.49 -8.74 -3.56
C GLY A 80 -12.72 -7.94 -4.61
N ALA A 81 -13.34 -7.60 -5.75
CA ALA A 81 -12.70 -6.70 -6.72
C ALA A 81 -12.60 -5.28 -6.14
N PRO A 82 -11.60 -4.50 -6.56
CA PRO A 82 -10.51 -4.80 -7.50
C PRO A 82 -9.41 -5.73 -6.97
N GLY A 83 -9.29 -5.96 -5.66
CA GLY A 83 -8.30 -6.86 -5.06
C GLY A 83 -6.87 -6.46 -5.40
N VAL A 84 -6.06 -7.43 -5.81
CA VAL A 84 -4.65 -7.24 -6.23
C VAL A 84 -4.52 -6.34 -7.47
N PHE A 85 -5.58 -6.19 -8.26
CA PHE A 85 -5.60 -5.34 -9.46
C PHE A 85 -5.97 -3.88 -9.19
N ALA A 86 -5.97 -3.44 -7.93
CA ALA A 86 -6.40 -2.11 -7.53
C ALA A 86 -5.70 -0.97 -8.30
N ALA A 87 -4.42 -1.10 -8.60
CA ALA A 87 -3.67 -0.08 -9.32
C ALA A 87 -4.06 0.05 -10.81
N ARG A 88 -4.55 -1.02 -11.43
CA ARG A 88 -4.90 -1.12 -12.87
C ARG A 88 -6.34 -1.58 -13.10
N TYR A 89 -7.24 -1.28 -12.20
CA TYR A 89 -8.61 -1.76 -12.23
C TYR A 89 -9.37 -1.32 -13.49
N ALA A 90 -9.12 -0.10 -13.97
CA ALA A 90 -9.71 0.43 -15.18
C ALA A 90 -8.91 0.12 -16.48
N GLY A 91 -7.76 -0.55 -16.34
CA GLY A 91 -6.86 -0.89 -17.47
C GLY A 91 -5.40 -0.56 -17.16
N GLU A 92 -4.47 -0.99 -18.02
CA GLU A 92 -3.03 -0.83 -17.78
C GLU A 92 -2.57 0.64 -17.74
N ASP A 93 -3.12 1.50 -18.59
CA ASP A 93 -2.74 2.93 -18.69
C ASP A 93 -3.73 3.86 -17.97
N CYS A 94 -4.48 3.35 -16.98
CA CYS A 94 -5.50 4.13 -16.29
C CYS A 94 -4.91 5.07 -15.23
N THR A 95 -5.63 6.16 -15.00
CA THR A 95 -5.36 7.08 -13.89
C THR A 95 -6.04 6.61 -12.60
N TYR A 96 -5.65 7.19 -11.46
CA TYR A 96 -6.36 6.97 -10.20
C TYR A 96 -7.86 7.36 -10.30
N ALA A 97 -8.18 8.41 -11.06
CA ALA A 97 -9.56 8.83 -11.28
C ALA A 97 -10.36 7.80 -12.08
N ASP A 98 -9.77 7.20 -13.12
CA ASP A 98 -10.41 6.15 -13.92
C ASP A 98 -10.76 4.94 -13.06
N ASN A 99 -9.85 4.53 -12.17
CA ASN A 99 -10.08 3.44 -11.24
C ASN A 99 -11.24 3.75 -10.26
N ARG A 100 -11.29 4.96 -9.70
CA ARG A 100 -12.40 5.38 -8.82
C ARG A 100 -13.72 5.47 -9.54
N HIS A 101 -13.74 6.06 -10.74
CA HIS A 101 -14.95 6.16 -11.55
C HIS A 101 -15.50 4.78 -11.93
N LYS A 102 -14.61 3.83 -12.27
CA LYS A 102 -15.02 2.46 -12.53
C LYS A 102 -15.63 1.82 -11.29
N LEU A 103 -14.95 1.95 -10.13
CA LEU A 103 -15.42 1.40 -8.87
C LEU A 103 -16.82 1.93 -8.51
N LEU A 104 -17.00 3.25 -8.53
CA LEU A 104 -18.29 3.87 -8.19
C LEU A 104 -19.39 3.47 -9.17
N ARG A 105 -19.09 3.39 -10.45
CA ARG A 105 -20.05 2.95 -11.47
C ARG A 105 -20.47 1.49 -11.28
N GLU A 106 -19.54 0.59 -10.95
CA GLU A 106 -19.84 -0.84 -10.72
C GLU A 106 -20.59 -1.08 -9.42
N LEU A 107 -20.33 -0.28 -8.39
CA LEU A 107 -21.11 -0.31 -7.16
C LEU A 107 -22.53 0.23 -7.36
N GLY A 108 -22.71 1.27 -8.20
CA GLY A 108 -24.00 1.91 -8.40
C GLY A 108 -24.72 2.22 -7.10
N ASP A 109 -26.01 1.87 -7.03
CA ASP A 109 -26.89 2.08 -5.85
C ASP A 109 -26.84 0.90 -4.86
N THR A 110 -25.82 0.06 -4.92
CA THR A 110 -25.65 -1.09 -4.01
C THR A 110 -25.60 -0.62 -2.56
N ALA A 111 -26.45 -1.19 -1.72
CA ALA A 111 -26.54 -0.81 -0.29
C ALA A 111 -25.33 -1.32 0.53
N ASP A 112 -24.78 -2.48 0.17
CA ASP A 112 -23.58 -3.02 0.82
C ASP A 112 -22.32 -2.43 0.18
N ARG A 113 -21.78 -1.42 0.83
CA ARG A 113 -20.58 -0.72 0.37
C ARG A 113 -19.33 -1.07 1.20
N ARG A 114 -19.40 -2.15 2.00
CA ARG A 114 -18.28 -2.59 2.83
C ARG A 114 -17.08 -2.96 1.98
N ALA A 115 -15.95 -2.49 2.43
CA ALA A 115 -14.66 -2.70 1.77
C ALA A 115 -13.55 -2.82 2.81
N ARG A 116 -12.38 -3.27 2.39
CA ARG A 116 -11.17 -3.16 3.18
C ARG A 116 -9.97 -2.90 2.29
N PHE A 117 -9.09 -2.07 2.76
CA PHE A 117 -7.73 -2.04 2.25
C PHE A 117 -6.88 -3.09 2.96
N ARG A 118 -6.00 -3.74 2.22
CA ARG A 118 -4.97 -4.62 2.75
C ARG A 118 -3.62 -4.26 2.12
N THR A 119 -2.59 -4.16 2.95
CA THR A 119 -1.19 -4.02 2.52
C THR A 119 -0.38 -5.17 3.07
N VAL A 120 0.45 -5.76 2.22
CA VAL A 120 1.54 -6.63 2.64
C VAL A 120 2.83 -5.83 2.54
N ALA A 121 3.57 -5.70 3.64
CA ALA A 121 4.93 -5.19 3.66
C ALA A 121 5.91 -6.37 3.74
N MET A 122 6.92 -6.37 2.87
CA MET A 122 7.89 -7.45 2.70
C MET A 122 9.30 -6.89 2.79
N VAL A 123 10.16 -7.52 3.59
CA VAL A 123 11.60 -7.30 3.56
C VAL A 123 12.27 -8.56 3.06
N CYS A 124 13.21 -8.41 2.12
CA CYS A 124 14.10 -9.47 1.66
C CYS A 124 15.55 -9.09 1.96
N TRP A 125 16.33 -10.03 2.49
CA TRP A 125 17.77 -9.86 2.79
C TRP A 125 18.63 -10.59 1.78
N PRO A 126 19.93 -10.18 1.63
CA PRO A 126 20.85 -10.81 0.69
C PRO A 126 21.15 -12.29 0.98
N ASP A 127 20.91 -12.74 2.20
CA ASP A 127 21.06 -14.16 2.59
C ASP A 127 19.85 -15.03 2.19
N GLY A 128 18.83 -14.42 1.58
CA GLY A 128 17.59 -15.08 1.17
C GLY A 128 16.53 -15.18 2.25
N SER A 129 16.78 -14.63 3.44
CA SER A 129 15.72 -14.54 4.46
C SER A 129 14.68 -13.49 4.07
N GLU A 130 13.45 -13.70 4.52
CA GLU A 130 12.30 -12.84 4.24
C GLU A 130 11.48 -12.60 5.51
N LEU A 131 10.87 -11.42 5.57
CA LEU A 131 9.89 -11.06 6.59
C LEU A 131 8.69 -10.42 5.90
N ALA A 132 7.50 -11.01 6.08
CA ALA A 132 6.25 -10.47 5.58
C ALA A 132 5.30 -10.17 6.73
N VAL A 133 4.65 -9.01 6.67
CA VAL A 133 3.62 -8.60 7.62
C VAL A 133 2.47 -7.92 6.90
N ASP A 134 1.30 -7.98 7.51
CA ASP A 134 0.06 -7.41 6.97
C ASP A 134 -0.38 -6.18 7.75
N GLY A 135 -1.12 -5.30 7.06
CA GLY A 135 -1.98 -4.30 7.66
C GLY A 135 -3.33 -4.26 6.94
N VAL A 136 -4.40 -4.24 7.70
CA VAL A 136 -5.77 -4.26 7.17
C VAL A 136 -6.56 -3.11 7.77
N CYS A 137 -7.21 -2.34 6.91
CA CYS A 137 -8.10 -1.26 7.32
C CYS A 137 -9.49 -1.54 6.76
N PRO A 138 -10.45 -2.01 7.59
CA PRO A 138 -11.84 -2.13 7.19
C PRO A 138 -12.48 -0.75 7.03
N GLY A 139 -13.52 -0.67 6.20
CA GLY A 139 -14.22 0.56 5.91
C GLY A 139 -15.33 0.40 4.89
N THR A 140 -15.76 1.51 4.32
CA THR A 140 -16.82 1.55 3.30
C THR A 140 -16.43 2.46 2.14
N ILE A 141 -17.02 2.20 0.98
CA ILE A 141 -16.90 3.09 -0.19
C ILE A 141 -18.01 4.15 -0.12
N SER A 142 -17.65 5.43 -0.14
CA SER A 142 -18.61 6.53 -0.21
C SER A 142 -19.37 6.59 -1.54
N ASP A 143 -20.51 7.28 -1.58
CA ASP A 143 -21.30 7.41 -2.80
C ASP A 143 -20.63 8.33 -3.85
N ALA A 144 -19.78 9.23 -3.39
CA ALA A 144 -19.06 10.18 -4.23
C ALA A 144 -17.68 10.47 -3.65
N GLU A 145 -16.79 11.00 -4.50
CA GLU A 145 -15.47 11.46 -4.08
C GLU A 145 -15.57 12.64 -3.11
N ARG A 146 -14.78 12.61 -2.03
CA ARG A 146 -14.65 13.67 -1.03
C ARG A 146 -13.20 13.87 -0.65
N GLY A 147 -12.82 15.13 -0.41
CA GLY A 147 -11.43 15.50 -0.11
C GLY A 147 -10.56 15.62 -1.34
N ALA A 148 -9.32 16.09 -1.14
CA ALA A 148 -8.38 16.37 -2.23
C ALA A 148 -6.95 15.91 -1.91
N ARG A 149 -6.75 15.22 -0.79
CA ARG A 149 -5.43 14.72 -0.37
C ARG A 149 -5.26 13.25 -0.74
N GLY A 150 -4.04 12.76 -0.54
CA GLY A 150 -3.71 11.37 -0.78
C GLY A 150 -3.73 10.98 -2.26
N PHE A 151 -3.93 9.70 -2.53
CA PHE A 151 -3.88 9.12 -3.87
C PHE A 151 -4.78 7.88 -3.99
N GLY A 152 -4.83 7.29 -5.19
CA GLY A 152 -5.58 6.07 -5.44
C GLY A 152 -7.06 6.21 -5.11
N TYR A 153 -7.56 5.40 -4.20
CA TYR A 153 -8.97 5.36 -3.78
C TYR A 153 -9.26 6.20 -2.53
N ASP A 154 -8.31 6.97 -2.03
CA ASP A 154 -8.46 7.78 -0.82
C ASP A 154 -9.72 8.69 -0.84
N PRO A 155 -10.11 9.31 -1.98
CA PRO A 155 -11.31 10.14 -2.05
C PRO A 155 -12.64 9.40 -1.86
N VAL A 156 -12.64 8.08 -1.95
CA VAL A 156 -13.87 7.27 -1.85
C VAL A 156 -13.84 6.27 -0.69
N PHE A 157 -12.75 6.12 0.02
CA PHE A 157 -12.63 5.16 1.12
C PHE A 157 -12.81 5.84 2.48
N VAL A 158 -13.79 5.39 3.25
CA VAL A 158 -14.09 5.83 4.62
C VAL A 158 -13.70 4.72 5.57
N PRO A 159 -12.65 4.86 6.40
CA PRO A 159 -12.26 3.84 7.35
C PRO A 159 -13.30 3.72 8.48
N ASP A 160 -13.50 2.50 8.99
CA ASP A 160 -14.40 2.25 10.13
C ASP A 160 -13.86 2.89 11.41
N GLU A 161 -12.55 2.91 11.59
CA GLU A 161 -11.87 3.65 12.66
C GLU A 161 -11.70 5.11 12.23
N GLY A 162 -12.64 5.97 12.61
CA GLY A 162 -12.58 7.38 12.25
C GLY A 162 -13.87 8.12 12.56
N ASP A 163 -14.00 9.29 11.98
CA ASP A 163 -15.12 10.23 12.18
C ASP A 163 -16.03 10.36 10.94
N GLY A 164 -15.96 9.41 10.01
CA GLY A 164 -16.73 9.39 8.78
C GLY A 164 -16.13 10.19 7.63
N ARG A 165 -14.91 10.72 7.80
CA ARG A 165 -14.14 11.33 6.71
C ARG A 165 -13.54 10.24 5.82
N THR A 166 -13.38 10.56 4.53
CA THR A 166 -12.54 9.75 3.63
C THR A 166 -11.06 9.95 3.95
N PHE A 167 -10.21 9.03 3.50
CA PHE A 167 -8.76 9.23 3.61
C PHE A 167 -8.29 10.55 2.97
N ALA A 168 -8.91 11.00 1.89
CA ALA A 168 -8.56 12.25 1.23
C ALA A 168 -9.03 13.52 1.99
N GLU A 169 -9.86 13.38 3.00
CA GLU A 169 -10.26 14.47 3.90
C GLU A 169 -9.39 14.54 5.17
N MET A 170 -8.52 13.52 5.39
CA MET A 170 -7.59 13.44 6.52
C MET A 170 -6.26 14.12 6.18
N SER A 171 -5.53 14.54 7.21
CA SER A 171 -4.10 14.84 7.07
C SER A 171 -3.31 13.54 6.92
N ASP A 172 -2.07 13.63 6.41
CA ASP A 172 -1.21 12.46 6.24
C ASP A 172 -0.96 11.75 7.58
N ALA A 173 -0.80 12.50 8.68
CA ALA A 173 -0.61 11.94 10.00
C ALA A 173 -1.87 11.18 10.49
N GLU A 174 -3.07 11.74 10.29
CA GLU A 174 -4.33 11.08 10.65
C GLU A 174 -4.52 9.79 9.82
N LYS A 175 -4.31 9.87 8.50
CA LYS A 175 -4.38 8.70 7.63
C LYS A 175 -3.36 7.62 8.03
N ASN A 176 -2.10 7.98 8.24
CA ASN A 176 -1.05 7.03 8.63
C ASN A 176 -1.34 6.34 9.98
N ALA A 177 -2.07 7.01 10.89
CA ALA A 177 -2.47 6.42 12.16
C ALA A 177 -3.43 5.24 12.00
N VAL A 178 -4.38 5.31 11.06
CA VAL A 178 -5.48 4.33 10.90
C VAL A 178 -5.37 3.47 9.66
N SER A 179 -4.54 3.84 8.66
CA SER A 179 -4.51 3.16 7.37
C SER A 179 -3.86 1.77 7.42
N HIS A 180 -4.22 0.97 6.43
CA HIS A 180 -3.63 -0.34 6.11
C HIS A 180 -2.10 -0.30 6.02
N ARG A 181 -1.54 0.69 5.29
CA ARG A 181 -0.08 0.87 5.17
C ARG A 181 0.54 1.28 6.49
N GLY A 182 -0.08 2.24 7.20
CA GLY A 182 0.37 2.63 8.52
C GLY A 182 0.45 1.44 9.47
N GLN A 183 -0.55 0.57 9.47
CA GLN A 183 -0.58 -0.64 10.29
C GLN A 183 0.49 -1.65 9.84
N ALA A 184 0.61 -1.94 8.53
CA ALA A 184 1.59 -2.88 8.00
C ALA A 184 3.03 -2.47 8.39
N PHE A 185 3.40 -1.20 8.20
CA PHE A 185 4.74 -0.75 8.51
C PHE A 185 5.03 -0.59 10.01
N ARG A 186 4.01 -0.34 10.85
CA ARG A 186 4.18 -0.45 12.31
C ARG A 186 4.39 -1.91 12.74
N ASN A 187 3.65 -2.86 12.16
CA ASN A 187 3.86 -4.29 12.39
C ASN A 187 5.25 -4.72 11.93
N LEU A 188 5.72 -4.20 10.79
CA LEU A 188 7.08 -4.45 10.30
C LEU A 188 8.13 -3.97 11.30
N LEU A 189 8.00 -2.75 11.79
CA LEU A 189 8.93 -2.21 12.81
C LEU A 189 8.93 -3.01 14.11
N ALA A 190 7.80 -3.56 14.53
CA ALA A 190 7.71 -4.43 15.69
C ALA A 190 8.47 -5.75 15.45
N ALA A 191 8.21 -6.41 14.32
CA ALA A 191 8.83 -7.69 13.94
C ALA A 191 10.35 -7.59 13.69
N LEU A 192 10.85 -6.43 13.23
CA LEU A 192 12.28 -6.19 13.02
C LEU A 192 13.07 -5.99 14.34
N ARG A 193 12.38 -5.87 15.47
CA ARG A 193 13.00 -5.69 16.81
C ARG A 193 13.08 -7.00 17.61
N GLU A 194 12.40 -8.04 17.16
CA GLU A 194 12.42 -9.39 17.77
C GLU A 194 13.63 -10.18 17.29
#